data_8298ff2c2b5ba1f62949d314eeeba3cd
#
_entry.id   8298ff2c2b5ba1f62949d314eeeba3cd
#
_cell.length_a   1.000
_cell.length_b   1.000
_cell.length_c   1.000
_cell.angle_alpha   90.00
_cell.angle_beta   90.00
_cell.angle_gamma   90.00
#
_symmetry.space_group_name_H-M   'P 1'
#
loop_
_entity.id
_entity.type
_entity.pdbx_description
1 polymer ?
#
loop_
_entity_poly.entity_id
_entity_poly.type
_entity_poly.pdbx_seq_one_letter_code
_entity_poly.pdbx_strand_id
1 'polypeptide(L)'
;MARRLRAGARYVGKGSAAGSLYDFGDHPGAVFARDSRYRVKGDVFRLGSNPRVLTDLDRYEGVGGGDNSDEAFFHRVLVEVKLDTGDMVQAWAYALKKTPRARLIGSGDFIADRRIRNPQPLRP
;
A
#
# COMPACT_ATOMS: atom_id res chain seq x y z
N MET A 1 8.67 5.62 -7.29
CA MET A 1 8.01 5.93 -6.00
C MET A 1 9.00 6.17 -4.87
N ALA A 2 9.92 5.24 -4.65
CA ALA A 2 10.88 5.34 -3.54
C ALA A 2 11.72 6.63 -3.56
N ARG A 3 12.11 7.11 -4.71
CA ARG A 3 12.90 8.35 -4.82
C ARG A 3 12.13 9.57 -4.30
N ARG A 4 10.84 9.68 -4.65
CA ARG A 4 10.03 10.82 -4.22
C ARG A 4 9.75 10.78 -2.73
N LEU A 5 9.51 9.59 -2.21
CA LEU A 5 9.33 9.41 -0.77
C LEU A 5 10.59 9.79 -0.01
N ARG A 6 11.77 9.40 -0.51
CA ARG A 6 13.03 9.74 0.15
C ARG A 6 13.30 11.24 0.23
N ALA A 7 12.87 12.00 -0.79
CA ALA A 7 13.12 13.43 -0.83
C ALA A 7 12.31 14.20 0.21
N GLY A 8 11.13 13.71 0.59
CA GLY A 8 10.25 14.43 1.51
C GLY A 8 9.67 13.58 2.63
N ALA A 9 10.21 12.38 2.88
CA ALA A 9 9.61 11.46 3.80
C ALA A 9 10.62 10.86 4.76
N ARG A 10 10.15 10.59 5.97
CA ARG A 10 10.93 9.91 7.01
C ARG A 10 10.29 8.55 7.28
N TYR A 11 11.08 7.51 7.27
CA TYR A 11 10.59 6.18 7.59
C TYR A 11 10.19 6.08 9.06
N VAL A 12 8.97 5.60 9.30
CA VAL A 12 8.43 5.42 10.65
C VAL A 12 8.59 3.98 11.11
N GLY A 13 8.26 3.04 10.25
CA GLY A 13 8.36 1.62 10.58
C GLY A 13 7.40 0.78 9.77
N LYS A 14 7.43 -0.51 10.06
CA LYS A 14 6.49 -1.46 9.48
C LYS A 14 5.20 -1.46 10.28
N GLY A 15 4.09 -1.73 9.59
CA GLY A 15 2.80 -1.80 10.23
C GLY A 15 1.82 -2.61 9.41
N SER A 16 0.59 -2.70 9.92
CA SER A 16 -0.48 -3.39 9.22
C SER A 16 -1.81 -2.70 9.44
N ALA A 17 -2.69 -2.87 8.46
CA ALA A 17 -4.05 -2.34 8.52
C ALA A 17 -5.03 -3.43 8.12
N ALA A 18 -6.24 -3.38 8.69
CA ALA A 18 -7.28 -4.35 8.37
C ALA A 18 -7.70 -4.21 6.91
N GLY A 19 -7.64 -5.30 6.18
CA GLY A 19 -7.95 -5.30 4.77
C GLY A 19 -7.43 -6.54 4.06
N SER A 20 -7.68 -6.60 2.77
CA SER A 20 -7.27 -7.71 1.92
C SER A 20 -6.32 -7.23 0.84
N LEU A 21 -5.28 -7.99 0.60
CA LEU A 21 -4.26 -7.69 -0.40
C LEU A 21 -4.40 -8.67 -1.56
N TYR A 22 -4.32 -8.16 -2.77
CA TYR A 22 -4.48 -8.95 -3.98
C TYR A 22 -3.26 -8.84 -4.88
N ASP A 23 -3.01 -9.91 -5.62
CA ASP A 23 -1.84 -10.04 -6.48
C ASP A 23 -2.23 -9.80 -7.95
N PHE A 24 -1.69 -8.73 -8.52
CA PHE A 24 -1.86 -8.40 -9.94
C PHE A 24 -0.66 -8.83 -10.79
N GLY A 25 0.25 -9.60 -10.21
CA GLY A 25 1.44 -10.10 -10.90
C GLY A 25 2.67 -9.28 -10.56
N ASP A 26 2.76 -8.08 -11.06
CA ASP A 26 3.92 -7.21 -10.86
C ASP A 26 3.74 -6.23 -9.68
N HIS A 27 2.53 -6.10 -9.18
CA HIS A 27 2.24 -5.20 -8.06
C HIS A 27 1.04 -5.72 -7.27
N PRO A 28 0.90 -5.32 -6.00
CA PRO A 28 -0.27 -5.64 -5.21
C PRO A 28 -1.32 -4.53 -5.30
N GLY A 29 -2.52 -4.85 -4.87
CA GLY A 29 -3.56 -3.87 -4.62
C GLY A 29 -4.35 -4.26 -3.39
N ALA A 30 -4.76 -3.28 -2.58
CA ALA A 30 -5.42 -3.52 -1.31
C ALA A 30 -6.83 -2.95 -1.29
N VAL A 31 -7.71 -3.64 -0.57
CA VAL A 31 -9.03 -3.14 -0.19
C VAL A 31 -9.05 -3.14 1.34
N PHE A 32 -9.24 -1.96 1.95
CA PHE A 32 -9.24 -1.84 3.41
C PHE A 32 -10.66 -1.93 3.94
N ALA A 33 -10.83 -2.67 5.04
CA ALA A 33 -12.11 -2.82 5.72
C ALA A 33 -11.84 -3.12 7.19
N ARG A 34 -12.47 -2.33 8.08
CA ARG A 34 -12.23 -2.44 9.53
C ARG A 34 -12.55 -3.81 10.09
N ASP A 35 -13.52 -4.49 9.51
CA ASP A 35 -13.96 -5.81 9.95
C ASP A 35 -13.24 -6.96 9.25
N SER A 36 -12.25 -6.68 8.43
CA SER A 36 -11.50 -7.72 7.76
C SER A 36 -10.70 -8.55 8.76
N ARG A 37 -10.74 -9.86 8.57
CA ARG A 37 -9.88 -10.78 9.32
C ARG A 37 -8.45 -10.82 8.77
N TYR A 38 -8.24 -10.25 7.60
CA TYR A 38 -6.92 -10.17 7.00
C TYR A 38 -6.28 -8.83 7.35
N ARG A 39 -4.96 -8.82 7.28
CA ARG A 39 -4.18 -7.60 7.52
C ARG A 39 -3.26 -7.36 6.33
N VAL A 40 -3.23 -6.10 5.88
CA VAL A 40 -2.31 -5.67 4.83
C VAL A 40 -1.06 -5.13 5.50
N LYS A 41 0.09 -5.70 5.18
CA LYS A 41 1.38 -5.31 5.77
C LYS A 41 2.12 -4.37 4.83
N GLY A 42 2.77 -3.38 5.39
CA GLY A 42 3.53 -2.41 4.62
C GLY A 42 4.39 -1.52 5.47
N ASP A 43 4.97 -0.56 4.80
CA ASP A 43 5.86 0.42 5.40
C ASP A 43 5.15 1.74 5.57
N VAL A 44 5.41 2.40 6.70
CA VAL A 44 4.81 3.68 7.05
C VAL A 44 5.87 4.76 6.98
N PHE A 45 5.54 5.86 6.34
CA PHE A 45 6.41 7.03 6.20
C PHE A 45 5.68 8.26 6.70
N ARG A 46 6.43 9.15 7.34
CA ARG A 46 5.94 10.47 7.68
C ARG A 46 6.32 11.41 6.56
N LEU A 47 5.32 12.02 5.94
CA LEU A 47 5.54 12.98 4.88
C LEU A 47 5.90 14.35 5.45
N GLY A 48 6.71 15.10 4.71
CA GLY A 48 7.00 16.47 5.06
C GLY A 48 5.77 17.37 4.96
N SER A 49 5.89 18.59 5.44
CA SER A 49 4.78 19.55 5.50
C SER A 49 4.41 20.14 4.13
N ASN A 50 5.15 19.83 3.07
CA ASN A 50 4.85 20.33 1.75
C ASN A 50 3.57 19.70 1.20
N PRO A 51 2.49 20.46 0.97
CA PRO A 51 1.22 19.90 0.51
C PRO A 51 1.31 19.26 -0.87
N ARG A 52 2.31 19.60 -1.67
CA ARG A 52 2.48 19.01 -2.99
C ARG A 52 2.87 17.53 -2.95
N VAL A 53 3.40 17.06 -1.83
CA VAL A 53 3.81 15.66 -1.72
C VAL A 53 2.64 14.73 -1.96
N LEU A 54 1.51 14.97 -1.31
CA LEU A 54 0.32 14.13 -1.51
C LEU A 54 -0.23 14.26 -2.92
N THR A 55 -0.25 15.47 -3.47
CA THR A 55 -0.73 15.68 -4.83
C THR A 55 0.13 14.91 -5.84
N ASP A 56 1.45 14.95 -5.67
CA ASP A 56 2.37 14.25 -6.54
C ASP A 56 2.22 12.72 -6.41
N LEU A 57 2.05 12.23 -5.20
CA LEU A 57 1.81 10.80 -4.98
C LEU A 57 0.49 10.36 -5.59
N ASP A 58 -0.56 11.15 -5.42
CA ASP A 58 -1.86 10.86 -6.03
C ASP A 58 -1.74 10.73 -7.54
N ARG A 59 -1.01 11.66 -8.15
CA ARG A 59 -0.79 11.65 -9.59
C ARG A 59 -0.02 10.42 -10.03
N TYR A 60 1.00 10.05 -9.28
CA TYR A 60 1.82 8.87 -9.55
C TYR A 60 0.97 7.59 -9.49
N GLU A 61 0.06 7.50 -8.51
CA GLU A 61 -0.78 6.31 -8.31
C GLU A 61 -2.03 6.33 -9.20
N GLY A 62 -2.23 7.36 -10.00
CA GLY A 62 -3.38 7.45 -10.89
C GLY A 62 -4.68 7.82 -10.20
N VAL A 63 -4.59 8.43 -9.03
CA VAL A 63 -5.77 8.88 -8.29
C VAL A 63 -6.31 10.16 -8.92
N GLY A 64 -7.62 10.30 -8.92
CA GLY A 64 -8.28 11.48 -9.45
C GLY A 64 -8.46 11.46 -10.95
N GLY A 65 -8.09 10.37 -11.59
CA GLY A 65 -8.54 10.05 -12.90
C GLY A 65 -7.72 10.55 -14.07
N GLY A 66 -7.10 11.64 -14.02
CA GLY A 66 -6.46 12.12 -15.22
C GLY A 66 -7.35 11.88 -16.45
N ASP A 67 -6.78 11.39 -17.52
CA ASP A 67 -7.50 11.18 -18.78
C ASP A 67 -8.48 10.01 -18.74
N ASN A 68 -8.31 9.10 -17.79
CA ASN A 68 -9.09 7.87 -17.70
C ASN A 68 -9.64 7.69 -16.29
N SER A 69 -10.44 8.66 -15.86
CA SER A 69 -10.98 8.64 -14.49
C SER A 69 -11.77 7.38 -14.17
N ASP A 70 -12.47 6.84 -15.15
CA ASP A 70 -13.24 5.60 -14.99
C ASP A 70 -12.35 4.39 -14.81
N GLU A 71 -11.11 4.49 -15.25
CA GLU A 71 -10.13 3.41 -15.18
C GLU A 71 -9.15 3.58 -14.04
N ALA A 72 -9.28 4.63 -13.24
CA ALA A 72 -8.42 4.81 -12.08
C ALA A 72 -8.68 3.66 -11.11
N PHE A 73 -7.67 2.82 -10.91
CA PHE A 73 -7.78 1.65 -10.04
C PHE A 73 -7.74 2.02 -8.57
N PHE A 74 -7.05 3.10 -8.25
CA PHE A 74 -6.74 3.43 -6.87
C PHE A 74 -7.38 4.73 -6.44
N HIS A 75 -7.70 4.80 -5.14
CA HIS A 75 -8.05 6.05 -4.49
C HIS A 75 -7.30 6.12 -3.15
N ARG A 76 -7.07 7.33 -2.69
CA ARG A 76 -6.39 7.55 -1.42
C ARG A 76 -7.40 7.50 -0.30
N VAL A 77 -7.12 6.67 0.71
CA VAL A 77 -8.00 6.50 1.86
C VAL A 77 -7.21 6.68 3.16
N LEU A 78 -7.88 7.09 4.20
CA LEU A 78 -7.29 7.17 5.52
C LEU A 78 -7.56 5.86 6.26
N VAL A 79 -6.49 5.22 6.75
CA VAL A 79 -6.61 3.94 7.43
C VAL A 79 -5.92 3.99 8.79
N GLU A 80 -6.43 3.18 9.72
CA GLU A 80 -5.73 2.95 10.97
C GLU A 80 -4.67 1.88 10.76
N VAL A 81 -3.45 2.20 11.16
CA VAL A 81 -2.31 1.30 11.04
C VAL A 81 -1.79 0.97 12.43
N LYS A 82 -1.61 -0.31 12.68
CA LYS A 82 -0.91 -0.77 13.88
C LYS A 82 0.55 -0.97 13.50
N LEU A 83 1.41 -0.16 14.08
CA LEU A 83 2.84 -0.31 13.89
C LEU A 83 3.35 -1.54 14.63
N ASP A 84 4.48 -2.07 14.20
CA ASP A 84 5.09 -3.23 14.86
C ASP A 84 5.47 -2.93 16.33
N THR A 85 5.64 -1.65 16.67
CA THR A 85 5.84 -1.21 18.05
C THR A 85 4.59 -1.35 18.92
N GLY A 86 3.43 -1.55 18.30
CA GLY A 86 2.14 -1.58 19.00
C GLY A 86 1.36 -0.28 18.94
N ASP A 87 2.00 0.80 18.51
CA ASP A 87 1.34 2.10 18.39
C ASP A 87 0.33 2.10 17.25
N MET A 88 -0.76 2.82 17.45
CA MET A 88 -1.76 3.02 16.42
C MET A 88 -1.58 4.39 15.79
N VAL A 89 -1.55 4.45 14.48
CA VAL A 89 -1.45 5.71 13.76
C VAL A 89 -2.47 5.72 12.62
N GLN A 90 -2.88 6.91 12.20
CA GLN A 90 -3.66 7.06 10.98
C GLN A 90 -2.71 7.39 9.84
N ALA A 91 -2.92 6.75 8.70
CA ALA A 91 -2.08 6.95 7.53
C ALA A 91 -2.91 6.98 6.26
N TRP A 92 -2.42 7.72 5.29
CA TRP A 92 -2.96 7.66 3.93
C TRP A 92 -2.44 6.40 3.25
N ALA A 93 -3.33 5.71 2.56
CA ALA A 93 -2.98 4.54 1.77
C ALA A 93 -3.72 4.61 0.43
N TYR A 94 -3.14 3.95 -0.57
CA TYR A 94 -3.80 3.82 -1.86
C TYR A 94 -4.51 2.49 -1.92
N ALA A 95 -5.81 2.53 -2.14
CA ALA A 95 -6.67 1.37 -2.13
C ALA A 95 -7.35 1.19 -3.48
N LEU A 96 -7.62 -0.07 -3.81
CA LEU A 96 -8.47 -0.39 -4.95
C LEU A 96 -9.88 0.13 -4.69
N LYS A 97 -10.54 0.61 -5.73
CA LYS A 97 -11.92 1.10 -5.62
C LYS A 97 -12.92 -0.01 -5.40
N LYS A 98 -12.61 -1.22 -5.83
CA LYS A 98 -13.48 -2.37 -5.65
C LYS A 98 -12.65 -3.64 -5.57
N THR A 99 -13.26 -4.68 -5.02
CA THR A 99 -12.63 -5.99 -4.91
C THR A 99 -12.37 -6.55 -6.30
N PRO A 100 -11.12 -6.89 -6.62
CA PRO A 100 -10.77 -7.37 -7.96
C PRO A 100 -11.01 -8.87 -8.11
N ARG A 101 -10.95 -9.33 -9.35
CA ARG A 101 -10.84 -10.75 -9.66
C ARG A 101 -9.36 -11.12 -9.73
N ALA A 102 -8.72 -11.16 -8.59
CA ALA A 102 -7.30 -11.44 -8.48
C ALA A 102 -7.07 -12.33 -7.26
N ARG A 103 -5.91 -12.95 -7.22
CA ARG A 103 -5.59 -13.87 -6.13
C ARG A 103 -5.39 -13.11 -4.81
N LEU A 104 -6.07 -13.57 -3.77
CA LEU A 104 -5.87 -13.02 -2.43
C LEU A 104 -4.52 -13.48 -1.87
N ILE A 105 -3.78 -12.53 -1.32
CA ILE A 105 -2.55 -12.81 -0.58
C ILE A 105 -2.92 -12.89 0.89
N GLY A 106 -3.14 -14.10 1.39
CA GLY A 106 -3.65 -14.31 2.75
C GLY A 106 -2.74 -13.77 3.84
N SER A 107 -1.42 -13.78 3.61
CA SER A 107 -0.47 -13.23 4.57
C SER A 107 -0.52 -11.70 4.64
N GLY A 108 -1.06 -11.04 3.61
CA GLY A 108 -1.06 -9.59 3.52
C GLY A 108 0.30 -8.97 3.24
N ASP A 109 1.29 -9.80 2.93
CA ASP A 109 2.67 -9.36 2.72
C ASP A 109 3.10 -9.74 1.30
N PHE A 110 3.09 -8.76 0.41
CA PHE A 110 3.39 -8.99 -1.00
C PHE A 110 4.81 -9.51 -1.23
N ILE A 111 5.77 -8.95 -0.53
CA ILE A 111 7.19 -9.34 -0.72
C ILE A 111 7.41 -10.76 -0.21
N ALA A 112 6.86 -11.10 0.96
CA ALA A 112 6.98 -12.45 1.50
C ALA A 112 6.29 -13.48 0.61
N ASP A 113 5.09 -13.16 0.11
CA ASP A 113 4.36 -14.03 -0.80
C ASP A 113 5.15 -14.26 -2.09
N ARG A 114 5.75 -13.20 -2.62
CA ARG A 114 6.56 -13.29 -3.83
C ARG A 114 7.77 -14.19 -3.65
N ARG A 115 8.43 -14.12 -2.50
CA ARG A 115 9.58 -14.97 -2.19
C ARG A 115 9.21 -16.44 -2.13
N ILE A 116 8.03 -16.77 -1.63
CA ILE A 116 7.54 -18.14 -1.58
C ILE A 116 7.23 -18.65 -2.98
N ARG A 117 6.60 -17.84 -3.81
CA ARG A 117 6.17 -18.24 -5.15
C ARG A 117 7.31 -18.23 -6.18
N ASN A 118 8.28 -17.34 -6.02
CA ASN A 118 9.42 -17.20 -6.89
C ASN A 118 10.70 -17.17 -6.06
N PRO A 119 11.08 -18.29 -5.43
CA PRO A 119 12.27 -18.28 -4.60
C PRO A 119 13.50 -17.98 -5.43
N GLN A 120 14.31 -17.06 -4.92
CA GLN A 120 15.57 -16.72 -5.55
C GLN A 120 16.65 -17.68 -5.05
N PRO A 121 17.58 -18.12 -5.94
CA PRO A 121 18.71 -18.91 -5.47
C PRO A 121 19.51 -18.11 -4.45
N LEU A 122 20.07 -18.83 -3.46
CA LEU A 122 20.94 -18.19 -2.50
C LEU A 122 22.16 -17.64 -3.23
N ARG A 123 22.48 -16.40 -2.97
CA ARG A 123 23.68 -15.79 -3.53
C ARG A 123 24.85 -16.09 -2.63
N PRO A 124 26.01 -16.43 -3.24
CA PRO A 124 27.23 -16.66 -2.46
C PRO A 124 27.70 -15.40 -1.74
#